data_aaa77b8dcd7d7d689dffa0349a57e65e
#
_entry.id   aaa77b8dcd7d7d689dffa0349a57e65e
#
_cell.length_a   1.000
_cell.length_b   1.000
_cell.length_c   1.000
_cell.angle_alpha   90.00
_cell.angle_beta   90.00
_cell.angle_gamma   90.00
#
_symmetry.space_group_name_H-M   'P 1'
#
loop_
_entity.id
_entity.type
_entity.pdbx_description
1 polymer ?
#
loop_
_entity_poly.entity_id
_entity_poly.type
_entity_poly.pdbx_seq_one_letter_code
_entity_poly.pdbx_strand_id
1 'polypeptide(L)'
;MITSGDIAPRQDSNSELYVAVLSNSIHVAANTGRVITCPFIPGRIPDDAMAMVVLISEPVGTLLPELVQWLPSSALGEPIGTVGSAALGEAASIVAALIS
;
A
#
# COMPACT_ATOMS: atom_id res chain seq x y z
N MET A 1 -11.26 -5.63 -9.62
CA MET A 1 -11.06 -6.45 -8.41
C MET A 1 -9.72 -6.12 -7.78
N ILE A 2 -9.68 -5.93 -6.47
CA ILE A 2 -8.42 -5.64 -5.77
C ILE A 2 -7.61 -6.92 -5.60
N THR A 3 -6.32 -6.82 -5.88
CA THR A 3 -5.37 -7.92 -5.66
C THR A 3 -4.18 -7.45 -4.85
N SER A 4 -3.42 -8.40 -4.30
CA SER A 4 -2.22 -8.10 -3.53
C SER A 4 -1.24 -7.28 -4.35
N GLY A 5 -0.71 -6.20 -3.78
CA GLY A 5 0.23 -5.31 -4.45
C GLY A 5 -0.40 -4.22 -5.29
N ASP A 6 -1.70 -4.21 -5.47
CA ASP A 6 -2.36 -3.15 -6.24
C ASP A 6 -2.15 -1.78 -5.61
N ILE A 7 -1.95 -0.78 -6.44
CA ILE A 7 -1.96 0.63 -6.03
C ILE A 7 -3.28 1.20 -6.50
N ALA A 8 -4.07 1.73 -5.56
CA ALA A 8 -5.40 2.20 -5.86
C ALA A 8 -5.68 3.53 -5.16
N PRO A 9 -6.51 4.39 -5.78
CA PRO A 9 -6.93 5.63 -5.11
C PRO A 9 -7.93 5.33 -4.01
N ARG A 10 -7.91 6.14 -2.95
CA ARG A 10 -8.94 6.10 -1.91
C ARG A 10 -10.12 6.95 -2.35
N GLN A 11 -11.30 6.36 -2.30
CA GLN A 11 -12.54 7.03 -2.66
C GLN A 11 -13.26 7.64 -1.46
N ASP A 12 -12.76 7.37 -0.26
CA ASP A 12 -13.37 7.84 0.99
C ASP A 12 -12.74 9.15 1.49
N SER A 13 -12.00 9.84 0.65
CA SER A 13 -11.31 11.08 1.00
C SER A 13 -11.58 12.14 -0.06
N ASN A 14 -11.63 13.40 0.36
CA ASN A 14 -11.73 14.54 -0.54
C ASN A 14 -10.39 14.87 -1.20
N SER A 15 -9.30 14.35 -0.66
CA SER A 15 -7.96 14.53 -1.22
C SER A 15 -7.61 13.36 -2.11
N GLU A 16 -6.73 13.61 -3.09
CA GLU A 16 -6.23 12.56 -3.97
C GLU A 16 -5.17 11.75 -3.22
N LEU A 17 -5.60 10.66 -2.61
CA LEU A 17 -4.74 9.76 -1.85
C LEU A 17 -4.68 8.40 -2.50
N TYR A 18 -3.51 7.77 -2.45
CA TYR A 18 -3.29 6.43 -2.99
C TYR A 18 -2.77 5.52 -1.90
N VAL A 19 -3.10 4.24 -2.01
CA VAL A 19 -2.60 3.20 -1.11
C VAL A 19 -2.14 1.99 -1.92
N ALA A 20 -1.22 1.22 -1.34
CA ALA A 20 -0.84 -0.08 -1.87
C ALA A 20 -1.45 -1.16 -1.00
N VAL A 21 -1.95 -2.22 -1.62
CA VAL A 21 -2.58 -3.34 -0.92
C VAL A 21 -1.49 -4.29 -0.44
N LEU A 22 -1.28 -4.36 0.87
CA LEU A 22 -0.28 -5.25 1.48
C LEU A 22 -0.84 -6.63 1.79
N SER A 23 -2.16 -6.79 1.87
CA SER A 23 -2.78 -8.09 2.09
C SER A 23 -2.27 -9.10 1.07
N ASN A 24 -1.91 -10.29 1.55
CA ASN A 24 -1.50 -11.36 0.64
C ASN A 24 -2.73 -11.93 -0.09
N SER A 25 -2.47 -12.81 -1.05
CA SER A 25 -3.55 -13.39 -1.86
C SER A 25 -4.54 -14.22 -1.04
N ILE A 26 -4.09 -14.82 0.07
CA ILE A 26 -4.97 -15.59 0.95
C ILE A 26 -5.95 -14.65 1.64
N HIS A 27 -5.48 -13.53 2.17
CA HIS A 27 -6.35 -12.57 2.83
C HIS A 27 -7.35 -11.95 1.85
N VAL A 28 -6.88 -11.58 0.67
CA VAL A 28 -7.76 -11.03 -0.36
C VAL A 28 -8.82 -12.04 -0.76
N ALA A 29 -8.42 -13.30 -0.97
CA ALA A 29 -9.34 -14.38 -1.36
C ALA A 29 -10.39 -14.70 -0.29
N ALA A 30 -10.07 -14.44 0.98
CA ALA A 30 -11.02 -14.67 2.08
C ALA A 30 -12.22 -13.72 2.03
N ASN A 31 -12.10 -12.61 1.28
CA ASN A 31 -13.19 -11.67 1.04
C ASN A 31 -13.84 -11.18 2.33
N THR A 32 -13.00 -10.73 3.26
CA THR A 32 -13.49 -10.25 4.57
C THR A 32 -14.16 -8.88 4.49
N GLY A 33 -14.02 -8.20 3.36
CA GLY A 33 -14.49 -6.82 3.18
C GLY A 33 -13.46 -5.77 3.55
N ARG A 34 -12.30 -6.17 4.05
CA ARG A 34 -11.21 -5.26 4.43
C ARG A 34 -9.89 -5.75 3.87
N VAL A 35 -8.98 -4.81 3.62
CA VAL A 35 -7.62 -5.11 3.18
C VAL A 35 -6.63 -4.30 3.99
N ILE A 36 -5.43 -4.84 4.15
CA ILE A 36 -4.33 -4.15 4.81
C ILE A 36 -3.63 -3.32 3.75
N THR A 37 -3.44 -2.03 4.04
CA THR A 37 -2.86 -1.08 3.10
C THR A 37 -1.81 -0.22 3.76
N CYS A 38 -0.96 0.39 2.95
CA CYS A 38 -0.13 1.51 3.39
C CYS A 38 -0.19 2.62 2.34
N PRO A 39 0.09 3.87 2.74
CA PRO A 39 0.07 4.97 1.78
C PRO A 39 1.10 4.77 0.67
N PHE A 40 0.73 5.18 -0.53
CA PHE A 40 1.62 5.30 -1.67
C PHE A 40 1.66 6.77 -2.07
N ILE A 41 2.85 7.36 -2.02
CA ILE A 41 3.05 8.76 -2.39
C ILE A 41 3.69 8.79 -3.77
N PRO A 42 3.00 9.29 -4.82
CA PRO A 42 3.60 9.41 -6.14
C PRO A 42 4.78 10.37 -6.12
N GLY A 43 5.79 10.07 -6.94
CA GLY A 43 6.97 10.89 -7.03
C GLY A 43 7.98 10.59 -5.94
N ARG A 44 8.92 11.51 -5.74
CA ARG A 44 9.96 11.37 -4.73
C ARG A 44 9.63 12.22 -3.52
N ILE A 45 9.87 11.65 -2.33
CA ILE A 45 9.81 12.42 -1.09
C ILE A 45 11.25 12.81 -0.71
N PRO A 46 11.42 13.90 0.10
CA PRO A 46 12.74 14.26 0.60
C PRO A 46 13.37 13.12 1.41
N ASP A 47 14.70 12.98 1.32
CA ASP A 47 15.43 11.88 1.94
C ASP A 47 15.26 11.82 3.45
N ASP A 48 15.01 12.94 4.09
CA ASP A 48 14.87 13.04 5.54
C ASP A 48 13.42 13.04 6.03
N ALA A 49 12.45 12.86 5.12
CA ALA A 49 11.04 12.99 5.47
C ALA A 49 10.54 11.85 6.34
N MET A 50 10.96 10.61 6.04
CA MET A 50 10.50 9.42 6.75
C MET A 50 11.64 8.41 6.82
N ALA A 51 11.67 7.64 7.90
CA ALA A 51 12.75 6.69 8.12
C ALA A 51 12.52 5.34 7.46
N MET A 52 11.35 4.79 7.52
CA MET A 52 11.09 3.43 7.04
C MET A 52 10.20 3.44 5.83
N VAL A 53 10.82 3.67 4.67
CA VAL A 53 10.09 3.77 3.40
C VAL A 53 10.57 2.71 2.43
N VAL A 54 9.73 2.40 1.45
CA VAL A 54 10.07 1.52 0.34
C VAL A 54 9.94 2.32 -0.95
N LEU A 55 11.03 2.45 -1.69
CA LEU A 55 11.04 3.19 -2.95
C LEU A 55 10.56 2.30 -4.08
N ILE A 56 9.65 2.82 -4.89
CA ILE A 56 9.08 2.12 -6.04
C ILE A 56 9.52 2.85 -7.30
N SER A 57 9.97 2.10 -8.29
CA SER A 57 10.41 2.68 -9.56
C SER A 57 9.31 2.72 -10.63
N GLU A 58 8.35 1.81 -10.54
CA GLU A 58 7.24 1.74 -11.50
C GLU A 58 5.95 1.30 -10.80
N PRO A 59 4.97 2.20 -10.64
CA PRO A 59 5.05 3.66 -10.87
C PRO A 59 5.97 4.33 -9.86
N VAL A 60 6.63 5.42 -10.27
CA VAL A 60 7.56 6.12 -9.38
C VAL A 60 6.81 6.61 -8.15
N GLY A 61 7.30 6.25 -6.98
CA GLY A 61 6.67 6.66 -5.73
C GLY A 61 7.29 6.00 -4.52
N THR A 62 6.66 6.18 -3.38
CA THR A 62 7.17 5.71 -2.10
C THR A 62 6.03 5.08 -1.29
N LEU A 63 6.29 3.91 -0.72
CA LEU A 63 5.39 3.30 0.25
C LEU A 63 5.81 3.70 1.65
N LEU A 64 4.81 3.93 2.50
CA LEU A 64 5.01 4.32 3.90
C LEU A 64 4.46 3.22 4.83
N PRO A 65 5.20 2.11 5.04
CA PRO A 65 4.68 0.99 5.83
C PRO A 65 4.39 1.35 7.30
N GLU A 66 5.03 2.39 7.84
CA GLU A 66 4.73 2.84 9.20
C GLU A 66 3.28 3.30 9.36
N LEU A 67 2.63 3.68 8.28
CA LEU A 67 1.27 4.19 8.31
C LEU A 67 0.28 3.13 7.83
N VAL A 68 0.60 1.86 8.09
CA VAL A 68 -0.27 0.74 7.72
C VAL A 68 -1.64 0.91 8.35
N GLN A 69 -2.68 0.61 7.58
CA GLN A 69 -4.04 0.65 8.11
C GLN A 69 -4.93 -0.32 7.34
N TRP A 70 -5.99 -0.75 8.02
CA TRP A 70 -7.00 -1.61 7.43
C TRP A 70 -8.10 -0.72 6.84
N LEU A 71 -8.42 -0.94 5.57
CA LEU A 71 -9.46 -0.18 4.90
C LEU A 71 -10.55 -1.11 4.39
N PRO A 72 -11.81 -0.64 4.37
CA PRO A 72 -12.84 -1.36 3.65
C PRO A 72 -12.46 -1.47 2.17
N SER A 73 -12.66 -2.63 1.57
CA SER A 73 -12.38 -2.82 0.14
C SER A 73 -13.14 -1.81 -0.70
N SER A 74 -14.34 -1.43 -0.27
CA SER A 74 -15.18 -0.45 -0.97
C SER A 74 -14.61 0.96 -0.96
N ALA A 75 -13.61 1.25 -0.11
CA ALA A 75 -12.95 2.55 -0.08
C ALA A 75 -11.91 2.72 -1.19
N LEU A 76 -11.61 1.66 -1.94
CA LEU A 76 -10.59 1.68 -2.98
C LEU A 76 -11.22 1.75 -4.36
N GLY A 77 -10.66 2.62 -5.20
CA GLY A 77 -11.06 2.75 -6.59
C GLY A 77 -10.32 1.78 -7.50
N GLU A 78 -10.39 2.04 -8.80
CA GLU A 78 -9.69 1.22 -9.78
C GLU A 78 -8.18 1.28 -9.59
N PRO A 79 -7.49 0.15 -9.58
CA PRO A 79 -6.03 0.15 -9.47
C PRO A 79 -5.39 0.92 -10.62
N ILE A 80 -4.36 1.72 -10.29
CA ILE A 80 -3.59 2.47 -11.28
C ILE A 80 -2.27 1.80 -11.60
N GLY A 81 -1.91 0.77 -10.86
CA GLY A 81 -0.67 0.04 -11.06
C GLY A 81 -0.52 -1.02 -9.99
N THR A 82 0.64 -1.63 -9.93
CA THR A 82 0.94 -2.66 -8.94
C THR A 82 2.41 -2.58 -8.56
N VAL A 83 2.71 -2.85 -7.28
CA VAL A 83 4.09 -2.94 -6.84
C VAL A 83 4.62 -4.35 -7.09
N GLY A 84 5.91 -4.46 -7.37
CA GLY A 84 6.55 -5.76 -7.55
C GLY A 84 6.60 -6.55 -6.25
N SER A 85 6.77 -7.86 -6.37
CA SER A 85 6.79 -8.75 -5.22
C SER A 85 7.94 -8.44 -4.25
N ALA A 86 9.08 -7.97 -4.75
CA ALA A 86 10.21 -7.61 -3.90
C ALA A 86 9.87 -6.42 -2.99
N ALA A 87 9.27 -5.36 -3.55
CA ALA A 87 8.87 -4.19 -2.78
C ALA A 87 7.75 -4.54 -1.79
N LEU A 88 6.80 -5.36 -2.22
CA LEU A 88 5.72 -5.81 -1.37
C LEU A 88 6.25 -6.60 -0.17
N GLY A 89 7.19 -7.51 -0.41
CA GLY A 89 7.84 -8.28 0.65
C GLY A 89 8.63 -7.40 1.61
N GLU A 90 9.31 -6.38 1.09
CA GLU A 90 10.05 -5.42 1.93
C GLU A 90 9.11 -4.65 2.84
N ALA A 91 8.00 -4.15 2.30
CA ALA A 91 7.00 -3.44 3.08
C ALA A 91 6.39 -4.33 4.17
N ALA A 92 6.05 -5.56 3.82
CA ALA A 92 5.51 -6.51 4.78
C ALA A 92 6.51 -6.84 5.89
N SER A 93 7.80 -6.96 5.56
CA SER A 93 8.85 -7.21 6.54
C SER A 93 9.02 -6.05 7.50
N ILE A 94 8.91 -4.82 7.02
CA ILE A 94 8.97 -3.63 7.88
C ILE A 94 7.79 -3.65 8.87
N VAL A 95 6.58 -3.88 8.38
CA VAL A 95 5.41 -3.95 9.27
C VAL A 95 5.58 -5.03 10.33
N ALA A 96 6.01 -6.21 9.92
CA ALA A 96 6.24 -7.31 10.85
C ALA A 96 7.28 -6.97 11.91
N ALA A 97 8.36 -6.30 11.52
CA ALA A 97 9.42 -5.89 12.45
C ALA A 97 8.92 -4.86 13.45
N LEU A 98 7.98 -4.01 13.06
CA LEU A 98 7.47 -2.96 13.95
C LEU A 98 6.46 -3.46 14.98
N ILE A 99 5.84 -4.61 14.75
CA ILE A 99 4.79 -5.13 15.62
C ILE A 99 5.12 -6.47 16.29
N SER A 100 6.21 -7.07 15.95
CA SER A 100 6.59 -8.39 16.52
C SER A 100 7.49 -8.28 17.75
#